data_9d51861d0157ee14fe7b438dcda0a53e
#
_entry.id   9d51861d0157ee14fe7b438dcda0a53e
#
_cell.length_a   1.000
_cell.length_b   1.000
_cell.length_c   1.000
_cell.angle_alpha   90.00
_cell.angle_beta   90.00
_cell.angle_gamma   90.00
#
_symmetry.space_group_name_H-M   'P 1'
#
loop_
_entity.id
_entity.type
_entity.pdbx_description
1 polymer ?
#
loop_
_entity_poly.entity_id
_entity_poly.type
_entity_poly.pdbx_seq_one_letter_code
_entity_poly.pdbx_strand_id
1 'polypeptide(L)'
;LAGKARPWILLSALTLSVASVLMFIVPFEGTAKYVWVAIAYNLFYAVAYPIYNTANSALIPLSTRNSKQRGTLASLTNIAGLGVMGAGSMIFPLLVSFALKENQALWFVAMLAVAIFSALTIYLQYLFTRERVTEELTGQAQADEKKPAPSIGRQLKAVTGEKMWWIVMLFYIGFQWSGALKNGSMSYFCKWVLDNTFFGTADAWGASQSLLGILGAIPMAVAAAIVVPLANKFGKRLVCGGFMLLGAVGGII
;
A
#
# COMPACT_ATOMS: atom_id res chain seq x y z
N LEU A 1 19.62 1.32 -22.33
CA LEU A 1 19.77 1.94 -21.01
C LEU A 1 18.52 1.61 -20.18
N ALA A 2 18.71 1.08 -18.95
CA ALA A 2 17.65 0.45 -18.17
C ALA A 2 16.66 1.44 -17.51
N GLY A 3 16.82 2.75 -17.65
CA GLY A 3 16.03 3.77 -16.97
C GLY A 3 16.43 3.98 -15.50
N LYS A 4 15.77 4.93 -14.80
CA LYS A 4 16.06 5.25 -13.38
C LYS A 4 15.24 4.40 -12.39
N ALA A 5 13.96 4.13 -12.69
CA ALA A 5 13.05 3.39 -11.80
C ALA A 5 12.95 1.90 -12.15
N ARG A 6 13.04 1.54 -13.43
CA ARG A 6 12.89 0.14 -13.90
C ARG A 6 13.82 -0.87 -13.23
N PRO A 7 15.13 -0.63 -13.04
CA PRO A 7 16.01 -1.60 -12.36
C PRO A 7 15.56 -1.87 -10.92
N TRP A 8 15.06 -0.84 -10.23
CA TRP A 8 14.55 -0.99 -8.87
C TRP A 8 13.26 -1.79 -8.79
N ILE A 9 12.41 -1.72 -9.84
CA ILE A 9 11.21 -2.57 -9.94
C ILE A 9 11.62 -4.03 -10.13
N LEU A 10 12.61 -4.31 -10.96
CA LEU A 10 13.11 -5.67 -11.13
C LEU A 10 13.73 -6.22 -9.84
N LEU A 11 14.52 -5.40 -9.14
CA LEU A 11 15.09 -5.76 -7.84
C LEU A 11 13.97 -6.02 -6.82
N SER A 12 12.91 -5.21 -6.85
CA SER A 12 11.79 -5.35 -5.92
C SER A 12 10.98 -6.63 -6.16
N ALA A 13 10.90 -7.14 -7.39
CA ALA A 13 10.26 -8.42 -7.68
C ALA A 13 10.90 -9.56 -6.88
N LEU A 14 12.23 -9.57 -6.81
CA LEU A 14 12.98 -10.57 -6.04
C LEU A 14 12.88 -10.31 -4.53
N THR A 15 13.18 -9.08 -4.10
CA THR A 15 13.25 -8.76 -2.66
C THR A 15 11.91 -8.88 -1.96
N LEU A 16 10.79 -8.44 -2.58
CA LEU A 16 9.45 -8.59 -2.02
C LEU A 16 9.03 -10.05 -1.92
N SER A 17 9.29 -10.84 -2.97
CA SER A 17 8.91 -12.25 -2.98
C SER A 17 9.68 -13.04 -1.94
N VAL A 18 10.99 -12.84 -1.83
CA VAL A 18 11.83 -13.48 -0.82
C VAL A 18 11.39 -13.06 0.59
N ALA A 19 11.23 -11.76 0.83
CA ALA A 19 10.83 -11.24 2.14
C ALA A 19 9.44 -11.74 2.56
N SER A 20 8.48 -11.84 1.63
CA SER A 20 7.14 -12.37 1.94
C SER A 20 7.17 -13.84 2.32
N VAL A 21 7.98 -14.67 1.65
CA VAL A 21 8.14 -16.08 1.99
C VAL A 21 8.84 -16.27 3.33
N LEU A 22 9.91 -15.50 3.59
CA LEU A 22 10.67 -15.56 4.85
C LEU A 22 9.80 -15.22 6.07
N MET A 23 8.78 -14.38 5.91
CA MET A 23 7.85 -14.01 6.97
C MET A 23 7.00 -15.20 7.45
N PHE A 24 6.76 -16.19 6.59
CA PHE A 24 5.95 -17.38 6.90
C PHE A 24 6.76 -18.66 7.11
N ILE A 25 8.06 -18.65 6.82
CA ILE A 25 8.99 -19.69 7.24
C ILE A 25 9.49 -19.36 8.64
N VAL A 26 9.14 -20.18 9.61
CA VAL A 26 9.63 -20.02 10.99
C VAL A 26 10.45 -21.28 11.35
N PRO A 27 11.76 -21.27 11.05
CA PRO A 27 12.61 -22.46 11.26
C PRO A 27 13.07 -22.64 12.72
N PHE A 28 12.72 -21.71 13.60
CA PHE A 28 13.19 -21.68 14.99
C PHE A 28 12.06 -21.95 15.98
N GLU A 29 12.42 -22.54 17.13
CA GLU A 29 11.54 -22.73 18.27
C GLU A 29 11.95 -21.82 19.45
N GLY A 30 11.07 -21.68 20.45
CA GLY A 30 11.32 -20.88 21.63
C GLY A 30 11.45 -19.37 21.34
N THR A 31 12.33 -18.68 22.05
CA THR A 31 12.51 -17.22 21.96
C THR A 31 13.06 -16.76 20.60
N ALA A 32 13.87 -17.60 19.94
CA ALA A 32 14.44 -17.32 18.62
C ALA A 32 13.37 -17.12 17.54
N LYS A 33 12.20 -17.74 17.69
CA LYS A 33 11.03 -17.56 16.82
C LYS A 33 10.59 -16.09 16.76
N TYR A 34 10.51 -15.42 17.90
CA TYR A 34 10.06 -14.01 17.95
C TYR A 34 11.06 -13.07 17.31
N VAL A 35 12.36 -13.32 17.51
CA VAL A 35 13.42 -12.54 16.87
C VAL A 35 13.40 -12.72 15.36
N TRP A 36 13.22 -13.97 14.88
CA TRP A 36 13.11 -14.26 13.45
C TRP A 36 11.92 -13.54 12.81
N VAL A 37 10.73 -13.63 13.42
CA VAL A 37 9.53 -12.97 12.92
C VAL A 37 9.73 -11.45 12.88
N ALA A 38 10.34 -10.85 13.90
CA ALA A 38 10.64 -9.43 13.92
C ALA A 38 11.59 -9.02 12.79
N ILE A 39 12.65 -9.81 12.52
CA ILE A 39 13.60 -9.55 11.43
C ILE A 39 12.89 -9.69 10.07
N ALA A 40 12.16 -10.77 9.84
CA ALA A 40 11.48 -11.02 8.58
C ALA A 40 10.40 -9.96 8.29
N TYR A 41 9.64 -9.55 9.31
CA TYR A 41 8.66 -8.48 9.21
C TYR A 41 9.31 -7.13 8.84
N ASN A 42 10.41 -6.77 9.51
CA ASN A 42 11.13 -5.55 9.19
C ASN A 42 11.79 -5.60 7.81
N LEU A 43 12.31 -6.75 7.38
CA LEU A 43 12.84 -6.93 6.02
C LEU A 43 11.78 -6.65 4.96
N PHE A 44 10.57 -7.12 5.18
CA PHE A 44 9.45 -6.85 4.26
C PHE A 44 9.05 -5.38 4.27
N TYR A 45 8.71 -4.83 5.45
CA TYR A 45 8.11 -3.49 5.55
C TYR A 45 9.11 -2.33 5.50
N ALA A 46 10.34 -2.52 6.01
CA ALA A 46 11.34 -1.46 6.04
C ALA A 46 12.29 -1.47 4.84
N VAL A 47 12.43 -2.61 4.15
CA VAL A 47 13.37 -2.73 3.03
C VAL A 47 12.64 -3.03 1.72
N ALA A 48 11.98 -4.20 1.61
CA ALA A 48 11.45 -4.66 0.33
C ALA A 48 10.28 -3.79 -0.19
N TYR A 49 9.32 -3.49 0.67
CA TYR A 49 8.15 -2.69 0.31
C TYR A 49 8.50 -1.25 -0.08
N PRO A 50 9.36 -0.50 0.63
CA PRO A 50 9.76 0.85 0.22
C PRO A 50 10.51 0.89 -1.11
N ILE A 51 11.35 -0.10 -1.42
CA ILE A 51 12.03 -0.20 -2.72
C ILE A 51 11.00 -0.25 -3.85
N TYR A 52 10.02 -1.14 -3.74
CA TYR A 52 8.94 -1.23 -4.73
C TYR A 52 8.10 0.03 -4.80
N ASN A 53 7.62 0.51 -3.65
CA ASN A 53 6.68 1.63 -3.59
C ASN A 53 7.29 2.93 -4.13
N THR A 54 8.56 3.19 -3.83
CA THR A 54 9.29 4.36 -4.34
C THR A 54 9.49 4.27 -5.85
N ALA A 55 9.93 3.11 -6.35
CA ALA A 55 10.13 2.90 -7.77
C ALA A 55 8.79 2.99 -8.56
N ASN A 56 7.74 2.37 -8.03
CA ASN A 56 6.41 2.39 -8.64
C ASN A 56 5.81 3.81 -8.69
N SER A 57 5.95 4.58 -7.60
CA SER A 57 5.48 5.96 -7.54
C SER A 57 6.23 6.87 -8.53
N ALA A 58 7.52 6.61 -8.75
CA ALA A 58 8.33 7.36 -9.71
C ALA A 58 7.96 7.05 -11.18
N LEU A 59 7.35 5.91 -11.49
CA LEU A 59 6.99 5.54 -12.87
C LEU A 59 5.96 6.47 -13.50
N ILE A 60 4.97 6.93 -12.75
CA ILE A 60 3.90 7.78 -13.29
C ILE A 60 4.47 9.09 -13.87
N PRO A 61 5.27 9.88 -13.15
CA PRO A 61 5.89 11.08 -13.72
C PRO A 61 6.92 10.78 -14.80
N LEU A 62 7.58 9.61 -14.78
CA LEU A 62 8.55 9.21 -15.81
C LEU A 62 7.90 8.67 -17.09
N SER A 63 6.63 8.30 -17.06
CA SER A 63 5.92 7.72 -18.21
C SER A 63 5.42 8.76 -19.19
N THR A 64 5.04 9.96 -18.76
CA THR A 64 4.49 11.01 -19.65
C THR A 64 4.69 12.41 -19.10
N ARG A 65 4.85 13.38 -20.00
CA ARG A 65 4.91 14.83 -19.68
C ARG A 65 3.54 15.47 -19.55
N ASN A 66 2.53 14.91 -20.17
CA ASN A 66 1.20 15.50 -20.21
C ASN A 66 0.50 15.37 -18.86
N SER A 67 0.17 16.50 -18.22
CA SER A 67 -0.48 16.56 -16.92
C SER A 67 -1.83 15.82 -16.88
N LYS A 68 -2.61 15.87 -17.98
CA LYS A 68 -3.89 15.14 -18.07
C LYS A 68 -3.65 13.62 -18.08
N GLN A 69 -2.68 13.15 -18.86
CA GLN A 69 -2.34 11.73 -18.91
C GLN A 69 -1.78 11.21 -17.59
N ARG A 70 -0.98 12.02 -16.87
CA ARG A 70 -0.53 11.68 -15.50
C ARG A 70 -1.72 11.52 -14.55
N GLY A 71 -2.68 12.44 -14.62
CA GLY A 71 -3.90 12.38 -13.82
C GLY A 71 -4.70 11.11 -14.11
N THR A 72 -4.88 10.76 -15.38
CA THR A 72 -5.58 9.53 -15.78
C THR A 72 -4.84 8.27 -15.30
N LEU A 73 -3.52 8.19 -15.49
CA LEU A 73 -2.71 7.07 -15.00
C LEU A 73 -2.80 6.93 -13.48
N ALA A 74 -2.66 8.02 -12.74
CA ALA A 74 -2.79 8.01 -11.28
C ALA A 74 -4.19 7.56 -10.84
N SER A 75 -5.25 8.02 -11.50
CA SER A 75 -6.62 7.60 -11.21
C SER A 75 -6.84 6.13 -11.48
N LEU A 76 -6.38 5.61 -12.63
CA LEU A 76 -6.48 4.19 -12.97
C LEU A 76 -5.69 3.31 -11.98
N THR A 77 -4.49 3.73 -11.60
CA THR A 77 -3.68 3.01 -10.60
C THR A 77 -4.40 2.97 -9.24
N ASN A 78 -5.01 4.08 -8.81
CA ASN A 78 -5.77 4.12 -7.58
C ASN A 78 -7.02 3.25 -7.63
N ILE A 79 -7.80 3.29 -8.73
CA ILE A 79 -8.98 2.45 -8.91
C ILE A 79 -8.59 0.96 -8.88
N ALA A 80 -7.53 0.58 -9.61
CA ALA A 80 -7.03 -0.78 -9.59
C ALA A 80 -6.56 -1.20 -8.19
N GLY A 81 -5.84 -0.33 -7.48
CA GLY A 81 -5.40 -0.55 -6.09
C GLY A 81 -6.56 -0.75 -5.13
N LEU A 82 -7.60 0.07 -5.22
CA LEU A 82 -8.82 -0.06 -4.43
C LEU A 82 -9.57 -1.37 -4.74
N GLY A 83 -9.64 -1.76 -6.03
CA GLY A 83 -10.24 -3.01 -6.45
C GLY A 83 -9.54 -4.23 -5.88
N VAL A 84 -8.20 -4.27 -5.97
CA VAL A 84 -7.38 -5.36 -5.41
C VAL A 84 -7.46 -5.38 -3.89
N MET A 85 -7.42 -4.22 -3.23
CA MET A 85 -7.57 -4.12 -1.77
C MET A 85 -8.95 -4.62 -1.32
N GLY A 86 -10.03 -4.25 -2.03
CA GLY A 86 -11.37 -4.72 -1.77
C GLY A 86 -11.50 -6.24 -1.94
N ALA A 87 -11.01 -6.79 -3.05
CA ALA A 87 -10.99 -8.23 -3.29
C ALA A 87 -10.15 -8.98 -2.23
N GLY A 88 -8.99 -8.45 -1.87
CA GLY A 88 -8.12 -9.03 -0.84
C GLY A 88 -8.79 -9.04 0.53
N SER A 89 -9.46 -7.96 0.92
CA SER A 89 -10.18 -7.87 2.20
C SER A 89 -11.36 -8.83 2.29
N MET A 90 -11.91 -9.25 1.14
CA MET A 90 -12.99 -10.23 1.06
C MET A 90 -12.44 -11.68 1.05
N ILE A 91 -11.50 -11.96 0.17
CA ILE A 91 -11.03 -13.34 -0.09
C ILE A 91 -10.12 -13.84 1.03
N PHE A 92 -9.22 -13.01 1.52
CA PHE A 92 -8.20 -13.45 2.47
C PHE A 92 -8.76 -13.93 3.82
N PRO A 93 -9.69 -13.23 4.49
CA PRO A 93 -10.30 -13.74 5.73
C PRO A 93 -11.07 -15.04 5.54
N LEU A 94 -11.73 -15.22 4.38
CA LEU A 94 -12.39 -16.48 4.06
C LEU A 94 -11.37 -17.62 3.92
N LEU A 95 -10.29 -17.41 3.20
CA LEU A 95 -9.22 -18.40 3.09
C LEU A 95 -8.63 -18.76 4.46
N VAL A 96 -8.43 -17.77 5.33
CA VAL A 96 -7.90 -18.00 6.68
C VAL A 96 -8.84 -18.84 7.51
N SER A 97 -10.12 -18.50 7.56
CA SER A 97 -11.09 -19.16 8.42
C SER A 97 -11.49 -20.56 7.94
N PHE A 98 -11.61 -20.77 6.62
CA PHE A 98 -12.09 -22.04 6.08
C PHE A 98 -10.98 -23.00 5.63
N ALA A 99 -9.91 -22.48 5.04
CA ALA A 99 -8.87 -23.31 4.42
C ALA A 99 -7.58 -23.37 5.21
N LEU A 100 -7.01 -22.23 5.60
CA LEU A 100 -5.67 -22.19 6.21
C LEU A 100 -5.70 -22.59 7.68
N LYS A 101 -6.70 -22.11 8.44
CA LYS A 101 -6.86 -22.38 9.88
C LYS A 101 -5.50 -22.28 10.61
N GLU A 102 -5.15 -23.27 11.41
CA GLU A 102 -3.88 -23.36 12.16
C GLU A 102 -2.81 -24.21 11.45
N ASN A 103 -3.04 -24.62 10.19
CA ASN A 103 -2.10 -25.49 9.47
C ASN A 103 -0.95 -24.68 8.86
N GLN A 104 0.22 -24.73 9.50
CA GLN A 104 1.42 -24.00 9.07
C GLN A 104 1.87 -24.35 7.64
N ALA A 105 1.73 -25.61 7.22
CA ALA A 105 2.11 -26.01 5.87
C ALA A 105 1.23 -25.37 4.80
N LEU A 106 -0.08 -25.27 5.03
CA LEU A 106 -1.01 -24.60 4.13
C LEU A 106 -0.74 -23.09 4.05
N TRP A 107 -0.39 -22.47 5.18
CA TRP A 107 0.03 -21.07 5.19
C TRP A 107 1.26 -20.84 4.33
N PHE A 108 2.28 -21.69 4.49
CA PHE A 108 3.49 -21.60 3.68
C PHE A 108 3.20 -21.74 2.19
N VAL A 109 2.43 -22.76 1.78
CA VAL A 109 2.08 -22.99 0.38
C VAL A 109 1.27 -21.84 -0.20
N ALA A 110 0.27 -21.32 0.55
CA ALA A 110 -0.53 -20.19 0.13
C ALA A 110 0.32 -18.93 -0.07
N MET A 111 1.23 -18.64 0.87
CA MET A 111 2.09 -17.47 0.77
C MET A 111 3.17 -17.60 -0.30
N LEU A 112 3.65 -18.81 -0.54
CA LEU A 112 4.55 -19.09 -1.67
C LEU A 112 3.84 -18.85 -3.01
N ALA A 113 2.61 -19.28 -3.16
CA ALA A 113 1.81 -19.02 -4.37
C ALA A 113 1.58 -17.50 -4.57
N VAL A 114 1.25 -16.77 -3.52
CA VAL A 114 1.11 -15.30 -3.55
C VAL A 114 2.43 -14.63 -3.91
N ALA A 115 3.56 -15.09 -3.36
CA ALA A 115 4.88 -14.56 -3.66
C ALA A 115 5.28 -14.76 -5.14
N ILE A 116 5.03 -15.95 -5.70
CA ILE A 116 5.27 -16.24 -7.13
C ILE A 116 4.37 -15.36 -8.01
N PHE A 117 3.09 -15.26 -7.68
CA PHE A 117 2.16 -14.41 -8.42
C PHE A 117 2.58 -12.93 -8.37
N SER A 118 3.00 -12.44 -7.20
CA SER A 118 3.53 -11.08 -7.02
C SER A 118 4.80 -10.85 -7.85
N ALA A 119 5.76 -11.80 -7.80
CA ALA A 119 6.97 -11.72 -8.62
C ALA A 119 6.65 -11.63 -10.11
N LEU A 120 5.72 -12.47 -10.59
CA LEU A 120 5.29 -12.49 -11.98
C LEU A 120 4.63 -11.17 -12.38
N THR A 121 3.72 -10.64 -11.57
CA THR A 121 3.04 -9.37 -11.87
C THR A 121 3.99 -8.18 -11.88
N ILE A 122 4.95 -8.11 -10.94
CA ILE A 122 5.99 -7.06 -10.93
C ILE A 122 6.93 -7.22 -12.12
N TYR A 123 7.28 -8.45 -12.51
CA TYR A 123 8.07 -8.72 -13.71
C TYR A 123 7.34 -8.29 -14.99
N LEU A 124 6.04 -8.59 -15.11
CA LEU A 124 5.20 -8.10 -16.20
C LEU A 124 5.14 -6.56 -16.21
N GLN A 125 5.00 -5.93 -15.05
CA GLN A 125 5.08 -4.48 -14.94
C GLN A 125 6.41 -3.96 -15.51
N TYR A 126 7.54 -4.57 -15.17
CA TYR A 126 8.85 -4.21 -15.72
C TYR A 126 8.90 -4.34 -17.24
N LEU A 127 8.33 -5.40 -17.82
CA LEU A 127 8.32 -5.63 -19.27
C LEU A 127 7.47 -4.60 -20.02
N PHE A 128 6.27 -4.33 -19.52
CA PHE A 128 5.31 -3.46 -20.21
C PHE A 128 5.49 -1.97 -19.92
N THR A 129 6.22 -1.59 -18.87
CA THR A 129 6.42 -0.19 -18.53
C THR A 129 7.71 0.35 -19.17
N ARG A 130 7.60 1.51 -19.84
CA ARG A 130 8.73 2.24 -20.42
C ARG A 130 8.81 3.65 -19.87
N GLU A 131 10.02 4.07 -19.49
CA GLU A 131 10.32 5.44 -19.11
C GLU A 131 10.54 6.27 -20.37
N ARG A 132 9.63 7.21 -20.66
CA ARG A 132 9.67 8.03 -21.88
C ARG A 132 10.31 9.40 -21.65
N VAL A 133 10.43 9.83 -20.40
CA VAL A 133 10.91 11.17 -20.01
C VAL A 133 12.40 11.15 -19.60
N THR A 134 13.12 10.08 -19.87
CA THR A 134 14.49 9.84 -19.41
C THR A 134 15.52 10.77 -20.05
N GLU A 135 15.34 11.14 -21.30
CA GLU A 135 16.31 11.95 -22.06
C GLU A 135 16.45 13.37 -21.47
N GLU A 136 15.34 13.98 -21.07
CA GLU A 136 15.39 15.31 -20.46
C GLU A 136 15.87 15.29 -19.01
N LEU A 137 15.51 14.24 -18.25
CA LEU A 137 16.04 14.06 -16.91
C LEU A 137 17.56 13.85 -16.94
N THR A 138 18.10 13.21 -17.99
CA THR A 138 19.53 13.07 -18.18
C THR A 138 20.17 14.42 -18.51
N GLY A 139 19.55 15.23 -19.36
CA GLY A 139 20.03 16.58 -19.69
C GLY A 139 19.99 17.54 -18.49
N GLN A 140 18.92 17.52 -17.70
CA GLN A 140 18.84 18.29 -16.45
C GLN A 140 19.78 17.75 -15.38
N ALA A 141 19.94 16.44 -15.25
CA ALA A 141 20.89 15.84 -14.31
C ALA A 141 22.34 16.22 -14.68
N GLN A 142 22.71 16.27 -15.94
CA GLN A 142 24.03 16.73 -16.37
C GLN A 142 24.25 18.24 -16.15
N ALA A 143 23.19 19.04 -16.19
CA ALA A 143 23.25 20.46 -15.85
C ALA A 143 23.34 20.68 -14.33
N ASP A 144 22.68 19.83 -13.54
CA ASP A 144 22.70 19.87 -12.06
C ASP A 144 23.94 19.19 -11.47
N GLU A 145 24.57 18.23 -12.17
CA GLU A 145 25.87 17.67 -11.74
C GLU A 145 27.00 18.71 -11.67
N LYS A 146 26.85 19.84 -12.38
CA LYS A 146 27.79 20.97 -12.28
C LYS A 146 27.58 21.83 -11.02
N LYS A 147 26.49 21.64 -10.29
CA LYS A 147 26.25 22.32 -8.99
C LYS A 147 26.47 21.31 -7.87
N PRO A 148 27.30 21.64 -6.86
CA PRO A 148 27.48 20.77 -5.73
C PRO A 148 26.12 20.53 -5.05
N ALA A 149 25.73 19.25 -4.94
CA ALA A 149 24.48 18.90 -4.30
C ALA A 149 24.46 19.47 -2.87
N PRO A 150 23.38 20.15 -2.45
CA PRO A 150 23.30 20.67 -1.10
C PRO A 150 23.43 19.52 -0.11
N SER A 151 24.22 19.75 0.96
CA SER A 151 24.43 18.72 2.00
C SER A 151 23.08 18.24 2.56
N ILE A 152 23.00 16.96 2.93
CA ILE A 152 21.77 16.34 3.49
C ILE A 152 21.23 17.17 4.67
N GLY A 153 22.10 17.69 5.53
CA GLY A 153 21.71 18.57 6.63
C GLY A 153 21.01 19.86 6.18
N ARG A 154 21.46 20.47 5.08
CA ARG A 154 20.81 21.67 4.52
C ARG A 154 19.45 21.34 3.91
N GLN A 155 19.32 20.19 3.23
CA GLN A 155 18.05 19.72 2.70
C GLN A 155 17.04 19.42 3.82
N LEU A 156 17.46 18.70 4.87
CA LEU A 156 16.64 18.44 6.05
C LEU A 156 16.21 19.74 6.73
N LYS A 157 17.12 20.67 6.94
CA LYS A 157 16.83 21.97 7.57
C LYS A 157 15.83 22.79 6.74
N ALA A 158 15.92 22.76 5.42
CA ALA A 158 15.01 23.44 4.53
C ALA A 158 13.58 22.84 4.63
N VAL A 159 13.47 21.50 4.65
CA VAL A 159 12.18 20.81 4.75
C VAL A 159 11.57 20.96 6.14
N THR A 160 12.33 20.77 7.21
CA THR A 160 11.83 20.88 8.60
C THR A 160 11.57 22.33 9.02
N GLY A 161 12.14 23.32 8.33
CA GLY A 161 11.84 24.74 8.54
C GLY A 161 10.47 25.15 8.00
N GLU A 162 9.87 24.39 7.10
CA GLU A 162 8.59 24.71 6.49
C GLU A 162 7.40 24.28 7.37
N LYS A 163 6.63 25.23 7.88
CA LYS A 163 5.47 24.98 8.75
C LYS A 163 4.42 24.09 8.07
N MET A 164 4.20 24.27 6.78
CA MET A 164 3.23 23.47 6.00
C MET A 164 3.63 22.01 5.91
N TRP A 165 4.93 21.71 5.87
CA TRP A 165 5.43 20.34 5.87
C TRP A 165 5.03 19.60 7.15
N TRP A 166 5.18 20.23 8.32
CA TRP A 166 4.78 19.63 9.60
C TRP A 166 3.29 19.35 9.67
N ILE A 167 2.45 20.27 9.19
CA ILE A 167 0.99 20.09 9.15
C ILE A 167 0.62 18.87 8.31
N VAL A 168 1.22 18.75 7.10
CA VAL A 168 0.96 17.62 6.20
C VAL A 168 1.48 16.31 6.80
N MET A 169 2.67 16.32 7.42
CA MET A 169 3.25 15.15 8.07
C MET A 169 2.40 14.64 9.24
N LEU A 170 2.00 15.54 10.14
CA LEU A 170 1.15 15.17 11.27
C LEU A 170 -0.18 14.60 10.81
N PHE A 171 -0.78 15.23 9.80
CA PHE A 171 -2.00 14.72 9.19
C PHE A 171 -1.81 13.32 8.61
N TYR A 172 -0.74 13.10 7.84
CA TYR A 172 -0.45 11.81 7.24
C TYR A 172 -0.19 10.72 8.28
N ILE A 173 0.56 11.04 9.33
CA ILE A 173 0.82 10.12 10.45
C ILE A 173 -0.49 9.74 11.13
N GLY A 174 -1.36 10.72 11.46
CA GLY A 174 -2.66 10.46 12.09
C GLY A 174 -3.57 9.59 11.23
N PHE A 175 -3.62 9.86 9.92
CA PHE A 175 -4.38 9.08 8.96
C PHE A 175 -3.88 7.61 8.87
N GLN A 176 -2.57 7.42 8.75
CA GLN A 176 -1.97 6.09 8.67
C GLN A 176 -2.14 5.31 9.98
N TRP A 177 -2.02 5.97 11.13
CA TRP A 177 -2.23 5.37 12.44
C TRP A 177 -3.68 4.89 12.60
N SER A 178 -4.66 5.73 12.29
CA SER A 178 -6.07 5.35 12.31
C SER A 178 -6.37 4.14 11.42
N GLY A 179 -5.83 4.15 10.19
CA GLY A 179 -5.95 3.02 9.26
C GLY A 179 -5.32 1.73 9.78
N ALA A 180 -4.14 1.81 10.38
CA ALA A 180 -3.44 0.67 10.94
C ALA A 180 -4.20 0.07 12.14
N LEU A 181 -4.68 0.89 13.05
CA LEU A 181 -5.49 0.45 14.19
C LEU A 181 -6.79 -0.22 13.73
N LYS A 182 -7.53 0.42 12.83
CA LYS A 182 -8.77 -0.14 12.29
C LYS A 182 -8.54 -1.49 11.61
N ASN A 183 -7.57 -1.58 10.72
CA ASN A 183 -7.31 -2.81 9.98
C ASN A 183 -6.74 -3.91 10.87
N GLY A 184 -5.87 -3.57 11.82
CA GLY A 184 -5.29 -4.52 12.76
C GLY A 184 -6.31 -5.07 13.76
N SER A 185 -7.24 -4.25 14.25
CA SER A 185 -8.25 -4.68 15.21
C SER A 185 -9.44 -5.42 14.58
N MET A 186 -9.65 -5.27 13.27
CA MET A 186 -10.84 -5.78 12.59
C MET A 186 -11.04 -7.29 12.74
N SER A 187 -9.96 -8.07 12.60
CA SER A 187 -10.03 -9.55 12.75
C SER A 187 -10.38 -9.95 14.18
N TYR A 188 -9.82 -9.23 15.18
CA TYR A 188 -10.15 -9.48 16.59
C TYR A 188 -11.59 -9.11 16.91
N PHE A 189 -12.07 -7.98 16.40
CA PHE A 189 -13.45 -7.56 16.54
C PHE A 189 -14.42 -8.59 15.94
N CYS A 190 -14.17 -9.08 14.73
CA CYS A 190 -14.99 -10.10 14.09
C CYS A 190 -14.95 -11.43 14.84
N LYS A 191 -13.79 -11.81 15.43
CA LYS A 191 -13.65 -13.09 16.13
C LYS A 191 -14.24 -13.09 17.54
N TRP A 192 -14.12 -11.98 18.29
CA TRP A 192 -14.39 -11.95 19.72
C TRP A 192 -15.60 -11.12 20.13
N VAL A 193 -16.05 -10.19 19.28
CA VAL A 193 -17.13 -9.25 19.62
C VAL A 193 -18.40 -9.53 18.81
N LEU A 194 -18.25 -9.87 17.52
CA LEU A 194 -19.42 -10.15 16.67
C LEU A 194 -19.96 -11.56 16.91
N ASP A 195 -21.29 -11.66 16.92
CA ASP A 195 -21.97 -12.95 16.85
C ASP A 195 -21.91 -13.50 15.42
N ASN A 196 -21.15 -14.56 15.24
CA ASN A 196 -20.93 -15.19 13.94
C ASN A 196 -21.93 -16.31 13.63
N THR A 197 -22.87 -16.61 14.52
CA THR A 197 -23.87 -17.70 14.36
C THR A 197 -24.74 -17.50 13.14
N PHE A 198 -24.93 -16.25 12.68
CA PHE A 198 -25.62 -15.93 11.43
C PHE A 198 -25.02 -16.68 10.20
N PHE A 199 -23.74 -16.99 10.20
CA PHE A 199 -23.05 -17.75 9.15
C PHE A 199 -22.96 -19.25 9.44
N GLY A 200 -23.75 -19.76 10.40
CA GLY A 200 -23.91 -21.18 10.70
C GLY A 200 -22.98 -21.72 11.79
N THR A 201 -21.83 -21.08 12.03
CA THR A 201 -20.88 -21.50 13.09
C THR A 201 -20.24 -20.30 13.76
N ALA A 202 -19.94 -20.43 15.07
CA ALA A 202 -19.25 -19.39 15.83
C ALA A 202 -17.84 -19.09 15.25
N ASP A 203 -17.21 -20.06 14.60
CA ASP A 203 -15.89 -19.92 13.99
C ASP A 203 -15.87 -19.23 12.61
N ALA A 204 -17.03 -18.83 12.10
CA ALA A 204 -17.15 -18.19 10.78
C ALA A 204 -16.77 -16.69 10.78
N TRP A 205 -15.88 -16.25 11.69
CA TRP A 205 -15.43 -14.86 11.79
C TRP A 205 -14.87 -14.29 10.48
N GLY A 206 -14.27 -15.12 9.64
CA GLY A 206 -13.78 -14.70 8.32
C GLY A 206 -14.90 -14.28 7.37
N ALA A 207 -16.08 -14.91 7.44
CA ALA A 207 -17.26 -14.50 6.68
C ALA A 207 -17.78 -13.13 7.14
N SER A 208 -17.85 -12.91 8.46
CA SER A 208 -18.23 -11.61 9.03
C SER A 208 -17.24 -10.51 8.62
N GLN A 209 -15.94 -10.77 8.69
CA GLN A 209 -14.91 -9.82 8.27
C GLN A 209 -15.01 -9.50 6.78
N SER A 210 -15.25 -10.51 5.94
CA SER A 210 -15.42 -10.34 4.49
C SER A 210 -16.66 -9.52 4.16
N LEU A 211 -17.77 -9.76 4.85
CA LEU A 211 -19.00 -8.97 4.70
C LEU A 211 -18.77 -7.49 5.07
N LEU A 212 -18.10 -7.22 6.20
CA LEU A 212 -17.76 -5.87 6.61
C LEU A 212 -16.78 -5.21 5.62
N GLY A 213 -15.85 -5.97 5.05
CA GLY A 213 -14.96 -5.51 3.99
C GLY A 213 -15.72 -5.06 2.74
N ILE A 214 -16.71 -5.83 2.30
CA ILE A 214 -17.59 -5.49 1.16
C ILE A 214 -18.42 -4.24 1.47
N LEU A 215 -19.07 -4.21 2.64
CA LEU A 215 -19.89 -3.07 3.07
C LEU A 215 -19.06 -1.79 3.18
N GLY A 216 -17.77 -1.88 3.57
CA GLY A 216 -16.86 -0.74 3.59
C GLY A 216 -16.34 -0.34 2.20
N ALA A 217 -16.16 -1.30 1.28
CA ALA A 217 -15.65 -1.03 -0.07
C ALA A 217 -16.64 -0.27 -0.95
N ILE A 218 -17.94 -0.53 -0.81
CA ILE A 218 -19.00 0.13 -1.61
C ILE A 218 -19.02 1.65 -1.41
N PRO A 219 -19.14 2.18 -0.18
CA PRO A 219 -19.09 3.63 0.04
C PRO A 219 -17.77 4.25 -0.41
N MET A 220 -16.65 3.53 -0.27
CA MET A 220 -15.34 4.01 -0.69
C MET A 220 -15.24 4.13 -2.21
N ALA A 221 -15.78 3.17 -2.97
CA ALA A 221 -15.85 3.22 -4.43
C ALA A 221 -16.74 4.38 -4.92
N VAL A 222 -17.90 4.58 -4.29
CA VAL A 222 -18.81 5.69 -4.57
C VAL A 222 -18.14 7.03 -4.28
N ALA A 223 -17.50 7.16 -3.11
CA ALA A 223 -16.77 8.37 -2.74
C ALA A 223 -15.64 8.68 -3.73
N ALA A 224 -14.87 7.66 -4.15
CA ALA A 224 -13.79 7.84 -5.13
C ALA A 224 -14.30 8.38 -6.48
N ALA A 225 -15.48 7.92 -6.93
CA ALA A 225 -16.10 8.41 -8.17
C ALA A 225 -16.60 9.85 -8.05
N ILE A 226 -17.10 10.24 -6.89
CA ILE A 226 -17.71 11.57 -6.65
C ILE A 226 -16.66 12.64 -6.31
N VAL A 227 -15.55 12.27 -5.66
CA VAL A 227 -14.53 13.22 -5.17
C VAL A 227 -13.93 14.06 -6.31
N VAL A 228 -13.64 13.45 -7.47
CA VAL A 228 -12.98 14.16 -8.58
C VAL A 228 -13.86 15.28 -9.16
N PRO A 229 -15.12 15.02 -9.56
CA PRO A 229 -16.00 16.08 -10.04
C PRO A 229 -16.30 17.14 -8.96
N LEU A 230 -16.45 16.73 -7.69
CA LEU A 230 -16.64 17.66 -6.58
C LEU A 230 -15.43 18.58 -6.38
N ALA A 231 -14.22 18.02 -6.40
CA ALA A 231 -12.98 18.78 -6.26
C ALA A 231 -12.76 19.78 -7.41
N ASN A 232 -13.22 19.43 -8.62
CA ASN A 232 -13.18 20.35 -9.75
C ASN A 232 -14.19 21.48 -9.64
N LYS A 233 -15.37 21.25 -9.01
CA LYS A 233 -16.44 22.23 -8.86
C LYS A 233 -16.24 23.16 -7.65
N PHE A 234 -15.89 22.60 -6.49
CA PHE A 234 -15.84 23.35 -5.21
C PHE A 234 -14.41 23.65 -4.74
N GLY A 235 -13.41 23.15 -5.45
CA GLY A 235 -12.01 23.29 -5.07
C GLY A 235 -11.52 22.20 -4.11
N LYS A 236 -10.27 21.82 -4.28
CA LYS A 236 -9.65 20.69 -3.54
C LYS A 236 -9.65 20.88 -2.02
N ARG A 237 -9.43 22.12 -1.53
CA ARG A 237 -9.36 22.41 -0.09
C ARG A 237 -10.68 22.17 0.62
N LEU A 238 -11.77 22.65 0.05
CA LEU A 238 -13.11 22.60 0.65
C LEU A 238 -13.64 21.17 0.66
N VAL A 239 -13.43 20.42 -0.44
CA VAL A 239 -13.83 19.02 -0.54
C VAL A 239 -13.05 18.15 0.42
N CYS A 240 -11.71 18.32 0.51
CA CYS A 240 -10.88 17.58 1.45
C CYS A 240 -11.31 17.85 2.90
N GLY A 241 -11.49 19.12 3.30
CA GLY A 241 -11.94 19.48 4.65
C GLY A 241 -13.32 18.94 4.99
N GLY A 242 -14.27 18.99 4.06
CA GLY A 242 -15.62 18.48 4.24
C GLY A 242 -15.66 16.96 4.47
N PHE A 243 -14.95 16.18 3.64
CA PHE A 243 -14.87 14.73 3.82
C PHE A 243 -14.12 14.32 5.09
N MET A 244 -13.14 15.11 5.53
CA MET A 244 -12.46 14.88 6.80
C MET A 244 -13.38 15.10 8.00
N LEU A 245 -14.18 16.17 7.99
CA LEU A 245 -15.18 16.42 9.03
C LEU A 245 -16.23 15.32 9.07
N LEU A 246 -16.75 14.89 7.91
CA LEU A 246 -17.66 13.74 7.84
C LEU A 246 -17.04 12.46 8.39
N GLY A 247 -15.76 12.19 8.06
CA GLY A 247 -15.04 11.05 8.59
C GLY A 247 -14.82 11.13 10.11
N ALA A 248 -14.51 12.30 10.65
CA ALA A 248 -14.37 12.52 12.08
C ALA A 248 -15.69 12.30 12.83
N VAL A 249 -16.79 12.85 12.33
CA VAL A 249 -18.13 12.65 12.92
C VAL A 249 -18.54 11.18 12.86
N GLY A 250 -18.36 10.51 11.71
CA GLY A 250 -18.68 9.09 11.56
C GLY A 250 -17.77 8.14 12.37
N GLY A 251 -16.62 8.61 12.85
CA GLY A 251 -15.73 7.85 13.73
C GLY A 251 -16.03 8.00 15.22
N ILE A 252 -16.92 8.92 15.60
CA ILE A 252 -17.35 9.15 17.00
C ILE A 252 -18.66 8.39 17.31
N ILE A 253 -19.45 8.10 16.28
CA ILE A 253 -20.69 7.30 16.38
C ILE A 253 -20.36 5.81 16.33
#